data_96f97ca4f02febb2850dd5a8dbf75422
#
_entry.id   96f97ca4f02febb2850dd5a8dbf75422
#
_cell.length_a   1.000
_cell.length_b   1.000
_cell.length_c   1.000
_cell.angle_alpha   90.00
_cell.angle_beta   90.00
_cell.angle_gamma   90.00
#
_symmetry.space_group_name_H-M   'P 1'
#
loop_
_entity.id
_entity.type
_entity.pdbx_description
1 polymer ?
#
loop_
_entity_poly.entity_id
_entity_poly.type
_entity_poly.pdbx_seq_one_letter_code
_entity_poly.pdbx_strand_id
1 'polypeptide(L)'
;MFSDTSVWNTPLDKSKVDPNSAGMIRTLMSDGPPKDITAEVRSMFGFPFYFARAQDPVYRIVLSETTEPFEREINGLFVHCPVGVETSRSSDSVFRLVEQTDGYTYHFQRAFVDNTARVIHAWRSYRLETDGPGFHNINEPPTGLEPIRPEELAAGFVRHTVGMHTKCLSGHNVAPYDLSVTKGVTCDPINDPTTRLSMGNVVFVDMTVAEVEALNIPTYQKAILKGLAVHGALVGYNGFRNWTLTYEAPQDRTAFGRPDPYVAAGLPSTLSIADALDAVGGWGAKLKVLAPFRRPI
;
A
#
# COMPACT_ATOMS: atom_id res chain seq x y z
N MET A 1 5.29 5.72 10.28
CA MET A 1 4.34 4.81 10.95
C MET A 1 5.08 3.49 11.07
N PHE A 2 4.77 2.63 12.00
CA PHE A 2 5.51 1.43 12.37
C PHE A 2 6.93 1.66 12.92
N SER A 3 7.50 0.67 13.59
CA SER A 3 8.84 0.76 14.16
C SER A 3 9.92 0.85 13.08
N ASP A 4 11.09 1.38 13.43
CA ASP A 4 12.24 1.44 12.52
C ASP A 4 12.72 0.04 12.08
N THR A 5 12.44 -0.98 12.87
CA THR A 5 12.73 -2.39 12.56
C THR A 5 11.63 -3.09 11.77
N SER A 6 10.52 -2.39 11.49
CA SER A 6 9.46 -2.91 10.62
C SER A 6 9.98 -3.19 9.23
N VAL A 7 9.49 -4.24 8.60
CA VAL A 7 9.75 -4.54 7.19
C VAL A 7 9.41 -3.36 6.26
N TRP A 8 8.46 -2.51 6.66
CA TRP A 8 8.08 -1.31 5.91
C TRP A 8 9.17 -0.23 5.92
N ASN A 9 9.95 -0.12 6.99
CA ASN A 9 10.96 0.92 7.18
C ASN A 9 12.39 0.42 6.95
N THR A 10 12.60 -0.91 6.94
CA THR A 10 13.93 -1.50 6.78
C THR A 10 14.38 -1.46 5.31
N PRO A 11 15.58 -0.93 5.01
CA PRO A 11 16.16 -1.03 3.68
C PRO A 11 16.39 -2.48 3.23
N LEU A 12 16.27 -2.72 1.93
CA LEU A 12 16.42 -4.06 1.35
C LEU A 12 17.87 -4.56 1.37
N ASP A 13 18.02 -5.83 1.67
CA ASP A 13 19.25 -6.58 1.36
C ASP A 13 19.20 -7.10 -0.08
N LYS A 14 19.68 -6.29 -1.02
CA LYS A 14 19.66 -6.60 -2.45
C LYS A 14 20.55 -7.79 -2.85
N SER A 15 21.36 -8.33 -1.95
CA SER A 15 22.12 -9.56 -2.22
C SER A 15 21.22 -10.80 -2.33
N LYS A 16 19.99 -10.71 -1.85
CA LYS A 16 19.02 -11.81 -1.80
C LYS A 16 18.00 -11.75 -2.94
N VAL A 17 18.43 -11.63 -4.17
CA VAL A 17 17.54 -11.72 -5.34
C VAL A 17 16.94 -13.12 -5.44
N ASP A 18 15.65 -13.21 -5.73
CA ASP A 18 14.99 -14.51 -5.99
C ASP A 18 15.58 -15.14 -7.27
N PRO A 19 15.93 -16.43 -7.25
CA PRO A 19 16.49 -17.11 -8.45
C PRO A 19 15.50 -17.10 -9.62
N ASN A 20 14.21 -17.00 -9.37
CA ASN A 20 13.16 -16.92 -10.39
C ASN A 20 12.78 -15.49 -10.79
N SER A 21 13.44 -14.47 -10.22
CA SER A 21 13.15 -13.05 -10.42
C SER A 21 12.95 -12.68 -11.88
N ALA A 22 13.84 -13.15 -12.77
CA ALA A 22 13.73 -12.84 -14.21
C ALA A 22 12.47 -13.41 -14.85
N GLY A 23 11.99 -14.57 -14.42
CA GLY A 23 10.74 -15.19 -14.86
C GLY A 23 9.53 -14.37 -14.41
N MET A 24 9.49 -14.05 -13.13
CA MET A 24 8.42 -13.25 -12.51
C MET A 24 8.28 -11.86 -13.15
N ILE A 25 9.41 -11.17 -13.39
CA ILE A 25 9.41 -9.85 -14.03
C ILE A 25 8.95 -9.95 -15.48
N ARG A 26 9.39 -10.96 -16.26
CA ARG A 26 8.85 -11.14 -17.61
C ARG A 26 7.35 -11.29 -17.64
N THR A 27 6.77 -12.05 -16.72
CA THR A 27 5.32 -12.23 -16.62
C THR A 27 4.63 -10.94 -16.22
N LEU A 28 5.16 -10.22 -15.22
CA LEU A 28 4.66 -8.90 -14.82
C LEU A 28 4.64 -7.94 -16.02
N MET A 29 5.69 -7.93 -16.81
CA MET A 29 5.79 -7.11 -18.04
C MET A 29 4.79 -7.52 -19.11
N SER A 30 4.51 -8.83 -19.25
CA SER A 30 3.52 -9.33 -20.22
C SER A 30 2.08 -8.96 -19.83
N ASP A 31 1.83 -8.73 -18.54
CA ASP A 31 0.54 -8.26 -18.03
C ASP A 31 0.28 -6.78 -18.40
N GLY A 32 1.29 -6.03 -18.81
CA GLY A 32 1.24 -4.65 -19.29
C GLY A 32 2.10 -3.69 -18.48
N PRO A 33 2.25 -2.43 -18.94
CA PRO A 33 3.02 -1.40 -18.24
C PRO A 33 2.35 -1.04 -16.90
N PRO A 34 3.11 -0.43 -15.96
CA PRO A 34 2.52 0.10 -14.74
C PRO A 34 1.43 1.10 -15.08
N LYS A 35 0.36 1.08 -14.30
CA LYS A 35 -0.76 1.99 -14.50
C LYS A 35 -0.42 3.37 -13.96
N ASP A 36 -0.61 4.38 -14.79
CA ASP A 36 -0.55 5.77 -14.36
C ASP A 36 -1.63 6.08 -13.32
N ILE A 37 -1.27 6.88 -12.34
CA ILE A 37 -2.13 7.27 -11.24
C ILE A 37 -2.63 8.69 -11.46
N THR A 38 -3.82 8.80 -12.03
CA THR A 38 -4.52 10.08 -12.22
C THR A 38 -5.10 10.60 -10.90
N ALA A 39 -5.49 11.88 -10.86
CA ALA A 39 -6.19 12.45 -9.71
C ALA A 39 -7.48 11.67 -9.37
N GLU A 40 -8.22 11.22 -10.39
CA GLU A 40 -9.40 10.39 -10.22
C GLU A 40 -9.06 9.04 -9.58
N VAL A 41 -8.03 8.35 -10.07
CA VAL A 41 -7.61 7.05 -9.52
C VAL A 41 -7.16 7.19 -8.06
N ARG A 42 -6.43 8.26 -7.70
CA ARG A 42 -6.07 8.52 -6.29
C ARG A 42 -7.30 8.72 -5.41
N SER A 43 -8.27 9.49 -5.87
CA SER A 43 -9.51 9.74 -5.14
C SER A 43 -10.37 8.50 -4.99
N MET A 44 -10.40 7.61 -6.01
CA MET A 44 -11.19 6.38 -6.00
C MET A 44 -10.54 5.24 -5.25
N PHE A 45 -9.26 4.99 -5.50
CA PHE A 45 -8.56 3.77 -5.04
C PHE A 45 -7.38 4.04 -4.11
N GLY A 46 -7.08 5.30 -3.83
CA GLY A 46 -6.13 5.67 -2.80
C GLY A 46 -6.70 5.45 -1.40
N PHE A 47 -5.82 5.53 -0.41
CA PHE A 47 -6.16 5.32 0.99
C PHE A 47 -6.14 6.65 1.74
N PRO A 48 -7.30 7.21 2.15
CA PRO A 48 -7.32 8.38 3.02
C PRO A 48 -6.80 8.02 4.41
N PHE A 49 -5.95 8.87 4.99
CA PHE A 49 -5.38 8.73 6.32
C PHE A 49 -5.88 9.84 7.24
N TYR A 50 -6.51 9.47 8.32
CA TYR A 50 -6.99 10.41 9.33
C TYR A 50 -6.26 10.18 10.65
N PHE A 51 -5.89 11.25 11.31
CA PHE A 51 -5.23 11.23 12.60
C PHE A 51 -6.23 11.69 13.65
N ALA A 52 -6.71 10.75 14.46
CA ALA A 52 -7.61 11.04 15.56
C ALA A 52 -6.84 11.47 16.81
N ARG A 53 -7.40 12.40 17.54
CA ARG A 53 -6.83 13.00 18.75
C ARG A 53 -7.82 12.88 19.90
N ALA A 54 -7.36 13.03 21.14
CA ALA A 54 -8.19 12.94 22.33
C ALA A 54 -9.38 13.92 22.38
N GLN A 55 -9.30 15.05 21.66
CA GLN A 55 -10.38 16.03 21.58
C GLN A 55 -11.41 15.73 20.46
N ASP A 56 -11.12 14.78 19.58
CA ASP A 56 -12.09 14.38 18.55
C ASP A 56 -13.23 13.57 19.22
N PRO A 57 -14.45 13.61 18.66
CA PRO A 57 -15.54 12.84 19.23
C PRO A 57 -15.32 11.34 19.11
N VAL A 58 -15.91 10.62 20.03
CA VAL A 58 -15.82 9.16 20.11
C VAL A 58 -16.91 8.52 19.25
N TYR A 59 -16.54 7.53 18.44
CA TYR A 59 -17.42 6.74 17.59
C TYR A 59 -17.37 5.27 17.98
N ARG A 60 -18.49 4.60 17.89
CA ARG A 60 -18.56 3.14 18.03
C ARG A 60 -18.29 2.46 16.69
N ILE A 61 -17.47 1.43 16.67
CA ILE A 61 -17.25 0.58 15.50
C ILE A 61 -18.32 -0.50 15.44
N VAL A 62 -18.98 -0.65 14.27
CA VAL A 62 -19.96 -1.70 14.00
C VAL A 62 -19.57 -2.40 12.69
N LEU A 63 -19.23 -3.67 12.78
CA LEU A 63 -18.85 -4.50 11.64
C LEU A 63 -20.02 -5.38 11.21
N SER A 64 -20.24 -5.50 9.91
CA SER A 64 -21.21 -6.43 9.34
C SER A 64 -20.64 -7.85 9.12
N GLU A 65 -19.32 -7.98 9.10
CA GLU A 65 -18.58 -9.24 9.03
C GLU A 65 -17.72 -9.37 10.31
N THR A 66 -17.82 -10.50 11.00
CA THR A 66 -17.07 -10.79 12.23
C THR A 66 -16.63 -12.25 12.27
N THR A 67 -16.25 -12.79 11.13
CA THR A 67 -15.83 -14.20 11.01
C THR A 67 -14.45 -14.44 11.60
N GLU A 68 -13.55 -13.48 11.44
CA GLU A 68 -12.20 -13.57 11.96
C GLU A 68 -12.10 -13.13 13.44
N PRO A 69 -11.20 -13.72 14.25
CA PRO A 69 -11.03 -13.34 15.65
C PRO A 69 -10.75 -11.85 15.85
N PHE A 70 -9.88 -11.25 15.03
CA PHE A 70 -9.51 -9.84 15.14
C PHE A 70 -10.69 -8.90 14.82
N GLU A 71 -11.62 -9.32 13.96
CA GLU A 71 -12.85 -8.55 13.68
C GLU A 71 -13.77 -8.54 14.89
N ARG A 72 -13.89 -9.68 15.59
CA ARG A 72 -14.68 -9.76 16.83
C ARG A 72 -14.11 -8.88 17.94
N GLU A 73 -12.79 -8.76 18.03
CA GLU A 73 -12.14 -7.89 19.00
C GLU A 73 -12.37 -6.39 18.74
N ILE A 74 -12.54 -6.01 17.48
CA ILE A 74 -12.73 -4.61 17.08
C ILE A 74 -14.21 -4.22 17.10
N ASN A 75 -15.09 -5.16 16.80
CA ASN A 75 -16.52 -4.86 16.74
C ASN A 75 -17.06 -4.44 18.11
N GLY A 76 -17.61 -3.24 18.17
CA GLY A 76 -18.13 -2.62 19.37
C GLY A 76 -17.14 -1.75 20.14
N LEU A 77 -15.87 -1.69 19.71
CA LEU A 77 -14.90 -0.74 20.30
C LEU A 77 -15.33 0.71 20.03
N PHE A 78 -14.79 1.58 20.88
CA PHE A 78 -14.92 3.02 20.77
C PHE A 78 -13.57 3.64 20.41
N VAL A 79 -13.56 4.52 19.38
CA VAL A 79 -12.36 5.21 18.90
C VAL A 79 -12.65 6.69 18.70
N HIS A 80 -11.67 7.54 18.90
CA HIS A 80 -11.79 8.93 18.47
C HIS A 80 -11.77 8.98 16.93
N CYS A 81 -12.59 9.86 16.36
CA CYS A 81 -12.61 10.04 14.91
C CYS A 81 -12.98 11.50 14.58
N PRO A 82 -12.21 12.18 13.72
CA PRO A 82 -12.56 13.53 13.29
C PRO A 82 -13.93 13.58 12.62
N VAL A 83 -14.69 14.65 12.87
CA VAL A 83 -15.98 14.87 12.19
C VAL A 83 -15.75 15.18 10.74
N GLY A 84 -16.48 14.52 9.82
CA GLY A 84 -16.38 14.80 8.38
C GLY A 84 -15.37 13.91 7.64
N VAL A 85 -14.92 12.82 8.26
CA VAL A 85 -14.13 11.78 7.58
C VAL A 85 -14.89 11.25 6.37
N GLU A 86 -14.24 11.24 5.21
CA GLU A 86 -14.71 10.64 3.95
C GLU A 86 -13.88 9.40 3.63
N THR A 87 -14.54 8.38 3.12
CA THR A 87 -13.87 7.18 2.59
C THR A 87 -13.34 7.41 1.18
N SER A 88 -12.52 6.50 0.65
CA SER A 88 -12.24 6.47 -0.78
C SER A 88 -13.54 6.33 -1.58
N ARG A 89 -13.54 6.84 -2.82
CA ARG A 89 -14.77 6.93 -3.64
C ARG A 89 -15.08 5.67 -4.44
N SER A 90 -14.28 4.62 -4.28
CA SER A 90 -14.56 3.31 -4.88
C SER A 90 -15.63 2.53 -4.11
N SER A 91 -16.08 1.42 -4.68
CA SER A 91 -16.97 0.46 -3.99
C SER A 91 -16.34 -0.14 -2.73
N ASP A 92 -15.02 -0.09 -2.61
CA ASP A 92 -14.30 -0.58 -1.41
C ASP A 92 -14.39 0.41 -0.25
N SER A 93 -14.67 1.70 -0.51
CA SER A 93 -14.93 2.74 0.49
C SER A 93 -14.01 2.63 1.71
N VAL A 94 -12.69 2.59 1.45
CA VAL A 94 -11.67 2.38 2.49
C VAL A 94 -11.25 3.69 3.13
N PHE A 95 -10.82 3.62 4.38
CA PHE A 95 -10.01 4.65 5.02
C PHE A 95 -9.19 4.05 6.16
N ARG A 96 -8.18 4.81 6.61
CA ARG A 96 -7.37 4.51 7.78
C ARG A 96 -7.54 5.57 8.84
N LEU A 97 -7.60 5.14 10.08
CA LEU A 97 -7.69 5.99 11.25
C LEU A 97 -6.50 5.68 12.17
N VAL A 98 -5.58 6.62 12.28
CA VAL A 98 -4.48 6.56 13.25
C VAL A 98 -5.00 7.13 14.56
N GLU A 99 -5.33 6.26 15.50
CA GLU A 99 -5.83 6.65 16.82
C GLU A 99 -4.63 6.93 17.73
N GLN A 100 -4.41 8.22 18.02
CA GLN A 100 -3.23 8.64 18.77
C GLN A 100 -3.32 8.38 20.27
N THR A 101 -4.49 8.05 20.79
CA THR A 101 -4.71 7.85 22.23
C THR A 101 -4.57 6.39 22.65
N ASP A 102 -4.83 5.44 21.76
CA ASP A 102 -4.71 4.02 22.02
C ASP A 102 -3.49 3.36 21.37
N GLY A 103 -2.80 4.10 20.49
CA GLY A 103 -1.61 3.62 19.82
C GLY A 103 -1.87 2.65 18.65
N TYR A 104 -3.09 2.60 18.15
CA TYR A 104 -3.46 1.73 17.02
C TYR A 104 -3.80 2.52 15.77
N THR A 105 -3.54 1.88 14.62
CA THR A 105 -4.05 2.29 13.32
C THR A 105 -5.14 1.32 12.89
N TYR A 106 -6.34 1.83 12.69
CA TYR A 106 -7.50 1.07 12.24
C TYR A 106 -7.66 1.19 10.73
N HIS A 107 -7.96 0.07 10.09
CA HIS A 107 -8.26 -0.01 8.67
C HIS A 107 -9.71 -0.42 8.50
N PHE A 108 -10.46 0.34 7.72
CA PHE A 108 -11.86 0.07 7.46
C PHE A 108 -12.09 -0.17 5.98
N GLN A 109 -12.90 -1.18 5.66
CA GLN A 109 -13.26 -1.54 4.30
C GLN A 109 -14.78 -1.55 4.14
N ARG A 110 -15.27 -1.03 3.02
CA ARG A 110 -16.69 -0.77 2.75
C ARG A 110 -17.32 -0.03 3.91
N ALA A 111 -16.68 1.07 4.26
CA ALA A 111 -17.03 1.82 5.45
C ALA A 111 -17.96 3.00 5.13
N PHE A 112 -18.72 3.35 6.14
CA PHE A 112 -19.56 4.55 6.19
C PHE A 112 -19.48 5.14 7.59
N VAL A 113 -19.25 6.45 7.69
CA VAL A 113 -19.18 7.17 8.97
C VAL A 113 -20.45 7.94 9.21
N ASP A 114 -21.25 7.50 10.18
CA ASP A 114 -22.44 8.22 10.63
C ASP A 114 -22.05 9.23 11.72
N ASN A 115 -21.92 10.49 11.31
CA ASN A 115 -21.57 11.58 12.22
C ASN A 115 -22.68 11.91 13.22
N THR A 116 -23.94 11.60 12.91
CA THR A 116 -25.09 11.86 13.79
C THR A 116 -25.19 10.83 14.89
N ALA A 117 -25.16 9.56 14.52
CA ALA A 117 -25.21 8.43 15.46
C ALA A 117 -23.86 8.18 16.15
N ARG A 118 -22.76 8.79 15.70
CA ARG A 118 -21.39 8.52 16.16
C ARG A 118 -21.01 7.05 15.99
N VAL A 119 -21.21 6.53 14.78
CA VAL A 119 -20.92 5.14 14.43
C VAL A 119 -20.08 5.07 13.16
N ILE A 120 -19.04 4.25 13.22
CA ILE A 120 -18.30 3.81 12.03
C ILE A 120 -18.84 2.45 11.65
N HIS A 121 -19.61 2.39 10.57
CA HIS A 121 -20.04 1.13 9.97
C HIS A 121 -18.98 0.66 8.97
N ALA A 122 -18.61 -0.61 9.01
CA ALA A 122 -17.74 -1.20 8.01
C ALA A 122 -18.13 -2.65 7.73
N TRP A 123 -17.79 -3.12 6.54
CA TRP A 123 -17.88 -4.55 6.25
C TRP A 123 -16.89 -5.32 7.09
N ARG A 124 -15.61 -4.93 7.03
CA ARG A 124 -14.49 -5.50 7.80
C ARG A 124 -13.58 -4.39 8.34
N SER A 125 -12.89 -4.72 9.42
CA SER A 125 -11.85 -3.86 9.99
C SER A 125 -10.77 -4.70 10.65
N TYR A 126 -9.57 -4.19 10.65
CA TYR A 126 -8.47 -4.69 11.48
C TYR A 126 -7.68 -3.50 12.05
N ARG A 127 -6.90 -3.74 13.09
CA ARG A 127 -6.03 -2.74 13.69
C ARG A 127 -4.59 -3.23 13.78
N LEU A 128 -3.64 -2.32 13.68
CA LEU A 128 -2.22 -2.57 13.84
C LEU A 128 -1.66 -1.60 14.86
N GLU A 129 -0.74 -2.06 15.69
CA GLU A 129 0.01 -1.15 16.55
C GLU A 129 0.77 -0.14 15.69
N THR A 130 0.63 1.16 16.01
CA THR A 130 1.24 2.24 15.24
C THR A 130 2.78 2.17 15.28
N ASP A 131 3.33 1.73 16.42
CA ASP A 131 4.78 1.53 16.60
C ASP A 131 5.21 0.07 16.45
N GLY A 132 4.29 -0.79 16.02
CA GLY A 132 4.51 -2.22 15.89
C GLY A 132 5.25 -2.62 14.61
N PRO A 133 5.37 -3.93 14.36
CA PRO A 133 6.06 -4.47 13.18
C PRO A 133 5.31 -4.22 11.87
N GLY A 134 4.07 -3.69 11.92
CA GLY A 134 3.25 -3.41 10.73
C GLY A 134 2.60 -4.62 10.10
N PHE A 135 2.63 -5.76 10.76
CA PHE A 135 1.92 -6.98 10.36
C PHE A 135 1.19 -7.58 11.55
N HIS A 136 -0.02 -8.06 11.29
CA HIS A 136 -0.63 -9.08 12.11
C HIS A 136 -0.28 -10.46 11.56
N ASN A 137 -0.41 -11.50 12.38
CA ASN A 137 -0.49 -12.90 11.92
C ASN A 137 -1.80 -13.13 11.14
N ILE A 138 -2.06 -12.31 10.11
CA ILE A 138 -3.32 -12.32 9.42
C ILE A 138 -3.16 -13.03 8.10
N ASN A 139 -4.17 -13.81 7.78
CA ASN A 139 -4.36 -14.47 6.51
C ASN A 139 -4.64 -13.50 5.35
N GLU A 140 -4.82 -12.22 5.64
CA GLU A 140 -5.02 -11.16 4.66
C GLU A 140 -4.02 -10.03 4.88
N PRO A 141 -3.41 -9.52 3.79
CA PRO A 141 -2.62 -8.31 3.90
C PRO A 141 -3.50 -7.19 4.40
N PRO A 142 -2.94 -6.27 5.18
CA PRO A 142 -3.60 -5.02 5.44
C PRO A 142 -4.00 -4.41 4.10
N THR A 143 -5.30 -4.31 3.83
CA THR A 143 -5.79 -3.55 2.69
C THR A 143 -5.23 -2.14 2.79
N GLY A 144 -4.49 -1.70 1.78
CA GLY A 144 -3.81 -0.42 1.83
C GLY A 144 -2.45 -0.50 2.52
N LEU A 145 -1.58 -1.32 1.98
CA LEU A 145 -0.13 -1.28 2.18
C LEU A 145 0.35 0.16 2.18
N GLU A 146 1.43 0.45 2.91
CA GLU A 146 1.94 1.83 3.05
C GLU A 146 1.92 2.59 1.71
N PRO A 147 1.06 3.60 1.57
CA PRO A 147 0.92 4.34 0.33
C PRO A 147 1.98 5.41 0.21
N ILE A 148 2.35 5.72 -1.01
CA ILE A 148 3.18 6.89 -1.34
C ILE A 148 2.40 8.15 -0.98
N ARG A 149 3.03 9.06 -0.24
CA ARG A 149 2.46 10.32 0.21
C ARG A 149 2.88 11.48 -0.69
N PRO A 150 2.02 12.47 -0.91
CA PRO A 150 2.36 13.64 -1.72
C PRO A 150 3.57 14.40 -1.20
N GLU A 151 3.75 14.49 0.11
CA GLU A 151 4.89 15.14 0.74
C GLU A 151 6.22 14.42 0.43
N GLU A 152 6.23 13.10 0.34
CA GLU A 152 7.40 12.30 -0.01
C GLU A 152 7.79 12.50 -1.48
N LEU A 153 6.80 12.57 -2.36
CA LEU A 153 7.02 12.87 -3.77
C LEU A 153 7.63 14.27 -3.98
N ALA A 154 7.11 15.27 -3.26
CA ALA A 154 7.62 16.62 -3.29
C ALA A 154 9.03 16.73 -2.66
N ALA A 155 9.28 16.00 -1.56
CA ALA A 155 10.59 15.93 -0.92
C ALA A 155 11.62 15.12 -1.72
N GLY A 156 11.20 14.41 -2.76
CA GLY A 156 12.07 13.67 -3.66
C GLY A 156 12.55 12.31 -3.10
N PHE A 157 11.91 11.74 -2.08
CA PHE A 157 12.25 10.42 -1.58
C PHE A 157 11.10 9.75 -0.81
N VAL A 158 10.69 8.56 -1.23
CA VAL A 158 9.80 7.68 -0.49
C VAL A 158 10.65 6.81 0.45
N ARG A 159 10.43 6.94 1.76
CA ARG A 159 11.31 6.40 2.81
C ARG A 159 10.78 5.12 3.46
N HIS A 160 9.95 4.38 2.77
CA HIS A 160 9.37 3.13 3.27
C HIS A 160 9.04 2.18 2.09
N THR A 161 8.81 0.91 2.40
CA THR A 161 8.30 -0.06 1.44
C THR A 161 6.89 0.34 1.01
N VAL A 162 6.66 0.40 -0.29
CA VAL A 162 5.37 0.80 -0.88
C VAL A 162 4.50 -0.41 -1.11
N GLY A 163 3.19 -0.26 -1.01
CA GLY A 163 2.27 -1.28 -1.47
C GLY A 163 2.23 -1.39 -2.99
N MET A 164 2.13 -2.62 -3.48
CA MET A 164 2.01 -2.92 -4.91
C MET A 164 0.82 -3.83 -5.18
N HIS A 165 0.05 -3.47 -6.18
CA HIS A 165 -1.02 -4.29 -6.73
C HIS A 165 -0.63 -4.82 -8.10
N THR A 166 -1.04 -6.04 -8.43
CA THR A 166 -0.79 -6.65 -9.74
C THR A 166 -2.08 -7.12 -10.38
N LYS A 167 -2.07 -7.38 -11.68
CA LYS A 167 -3.20 -7.96 -12.40
C LYS A 167 -3.52 -9.36 -11.88
N CYS A 168 -2.49 -10.16 -11.72
CA CYS A 168 -2.60 -11.58 -11.38
C CYS A 168 -1.51 -11.99 -10.39
N LEU A 169 -1.86 -12.92 -9.52
CA LEU A 169 -0.95 -13.55 -8.55
C LEU A 169 -0.78 -15.03 -8.85
N SER A 170 0.25 -15.64 -8.28
CA SER A 170 0.51 -17.08 -8.40
C SER A 170 -0.50 -17.95 -7.66
N GLY A 171 -1.34 -17.38 -6.79
CA GLY A 171 -2.21 -18.12 -5.89
C GLY A 171 -1.52 -18.61 -4.62
N HIS A 172 -0.23 -18.38 -4.47
CA HIS A 172 0.55 -18.69 -3.27
C HIS A 172 0.90 -17.42 -2.51
N ASN A 173 1.12 -17.55 -1.20
CA ASN A 173 1.68 -16.50 -0.38
C ASN A 173 3.14 -16.81 -0.05
N VAL A 174 3.95 -15.78 0.10
CA VAL A 174 5.29 -15.87 0.68
C VAL A 174 5.38 -14.95 1.89
N ALA A 175 6.31 -15.24 2.79
CA ALA A 175 6.52 -14.37 3.95
C ALA A 175 6.71 -12.91 3.51
N PRO A 176 6.12 -11.95 4.22
CA PRO A 176 5.62 -12.01 5.59
C PRO A 176 4.15 -12.49 5.75
N TYR A 177 3.47 -12.83 4.67
CA TYR A 177 2.10 -13.35 4.74
C TYR A 177 2.06 -14.82 5.18
N ASP A 178 0.87 -15.25 5.63
CA ASP A 178 0.66 -16.62 6.04
C ASP A 178 0.75 -17.57 4.84
N LEU A 179 1.69 -18.50 4.92
CA LEU A 179 1.97 -19.46 3.86
C LEU A 179 0.89 -20.55 3.73
N SER A 180 0.05 -20.73 4.76
CA SER A 180 -1.03 -21.72 4.74
C SER A 180 -2.24 -21.28 3.92
N VAL A 181 -2.29 -20.01 3.54
CA VAL A 181 -3.42 -19.41 2.83
C VAL A 181 -3.06 -19.19 1.37
N THR A 182 -3.78 -19.82 0.48
CA THR A 182 -3.76 -19.51 -0.94
C THR A 182 -4.83 -18.46 -1.21
N LYS A 183 -4.42 -17.20 -1.40
CA LYS A 183 -5.35 -16.12 -1.75
C LYS A 183 -4.82 -15.33 -2.94
N GLY A 184 -5.74 -14.85 -3.72
CA GLY A 184 -5.49 -14.01 -4.87
C GLY A 184 -6.15 -14.56 -6.11
N VAL A 185 -6.58 -13.67 -7.00
CA VAL A 185 -7.12 -14.07 -8.29
C VAL A 185 -5.96 -14.53 -9.17
N THR A 186 -6.01 -15.78 -9.54
CA THR A 186 -5.14 -16.33 -10.56
C THR A 186 -5.79 -16.07 -11.92
N CYS A 187 -5.04 -15.53 -12.87
CA CYS A 187 -5.55 -15.30 -14.22
C CYS A 187 -5.38 -16.52 -15.12
N ASP A 188 -4.70 -17.52 -14.64
CA ASP A 188 -4.32 -18.72 -15.41
C ASP A 188 -4.46 -19.95 -14.54
N PRO A 189 -4.87 -21.12 -15.08
CA PRO A 189 -4.90 -22.37 -14.32
C PRO A 189 -3.50 -22.81 -13.83
N ILE A 190 -2.43 -22.18 -14.30
CA ILE A 190 -1.07 -22.48 -13.90
C ILE A 190 -0.68 -21.57 -12.72
N ASN A 191 -0.92 -22.03 -11.52
CA ASN A 191 -0.43 -21.43 -10.28
C ASN A 191 1.07 -21.73 -10.11
N ASP A 192 1.92 -21.02 -10.85
CA ASP A 192 3.36 -21.23 -10.80
C ASP A 192 4.07 -20.04 -10.12
N PRO A 193 4.49 -20.19 -8.85
CA PRO A 193 5.20 -19.15 -8.12
C PRO A 193 6.62 -18.90 -8.65
N THR A 194 7.14 -19.72 -9.57
CA THR A 194 8.44 -19.49 -10.20
C THR A 194 8.37 -18.52 -11.38
N THR A 195 7.19 -18.34 -11.93
CA THR A 195 6.97 -17.47 -13.09
C THR A 195 6.05 -16.29 -12.80
N ARG A 196 5.36 -16.27 -11.68
CA ARG A 196 4.40 -15.23 -11.32
C ARG A 196 4.60 -14.75 -9.89
N LEU A 197 4.37 -13.47 -9.64
CA LEU A 197 4.46 -12.89 -8.29
C LEU A 197 3.42 -13.49 -7.36
N SER A 198 3.84 -13.71 -6.13
CA SER A 198 3.01 -14.11 -4.99
C SER A 198 2.75 -12.91 -4.08
N MET A 199 1.68 -12.96 -3.28
CA MET A 199 1.54 -12.01 -2.17
C MET A 199 2.74 -12.18 -1.22
N GLY A 200 3.34 -11.05 -0.83
CA GLY A 200 4.54 -11.04 0.00
C GLY A 200 5.86 -10.91 -0.77
N ASN A 201 5.87 -11.10 -2.10
CA ASN A 201 7.05 -10.77 -2.87
C ASN A 201 7.36 -9.26 -2.79
N VAL A 202 8.62 -8.93 -2.76
CA VAL A 202 9.08 -7.54 -2.84
C VAL A 202 9.74 -7.32 -4.19
N VAL A 203 9.19 -6.39 -4.95
CA VAL A 203 9.74 -5.91 -6.23
C VAL A 203 10.57 -4.67 -5.95
N PHE A 204 11.77 -4.59 -6.51
CA PHE A 204 12.63 -3.43 -6.33
C PHE A 204 13.35 -3.02 -7.62
N VAL A 205 13.87 -1.80 -7.64
CA VAL A 205 14.71 -1.28 -8.73
C VAL A 205 16.17 -1.53 -8.39
N ASP A 206 16.87 -2.25 -9.25
CA ASP A 206 18.31 -2.57 -9.10
C ASP A 206 19.18 -1.38 -9.55
N MET A 207 19.12 -0.33 -8.75
CA MET A 207 19.91 0.91 -8.88
C MET A 207 20.32 1.41 -7.50
N THR A 208 21.37 2.22 -7.48
CA THR A 208 21.75 3.02 -6.31
C THR A 208 20.99 4.35 -6.28
N VAL A 209 20.90 4.98 -5.10
CA VAL A 209 20.31 6.32 -4.97
C VAL A 209 21.08 7.34 -5.85
N ALA A 210 22.40 7.22 -5.95
CA ALA A 210 23.22 8.11 -6.76
C ALA A 210 22.91 7.97 -8.27
N GLU A 211 22.72 6.75 -8.76
CA GLU A 211 22.31 6.52 -10.15
C GLU A 211 20.93 7.11 -10.44
N VAL A 212 19.98 6.99 -9.51
CA VAL A 212 18.66 7.60 -9.66
C VAL A 212 18.75 9.13 -9.65
N GLU A 213 19.56 9.71 -8.76
CA GLU A 213 19.75 11.16 -8.73
C GLU A 213 20.35 11.74 -10.01
N ALA A 214 21.21 10.98 -10.68
CA ALA A 214 21.81 11.37 -11.96
C ALA A 214 20.84 11.36 -13.14
N LEU A 215 19.65 10.79 -13.01
CA LEU A 215 18.65 10.78 -14.08
C LEU A 215 18.09 12.19 -14.33
N ASN A 216 17.86 12.52 -15.58
CA ASN A 216 17.19 13.76 -15.98
C ASN A 216 15.66 13.55 -16.04
N ILE A 217 15.04 13.35 -14.90
CA ILE A 217 13.60 13.13 -14.74
C ILE A 217 13.04 14.01 -13.60
N PRO A 218 11.72 14.22 -13.54
CA PRO A 218 11.06 14.98 -12.48
C PRO A 218 11.36 14.45 -11.07
N THR A 219 11.36 15.33 -10.08
CA THR A 219 11.64 15.02 -8.66
C THR A 219 10.74 13.90 -8.13
N TYR A 220 9.44 13.93 -8.45
CA TYR A 220 8.52 12.89 -7.98
C TYR A 220 8.84 11.49 -8.54
N GLN A 221 9.33 11.42 -9.78
CA GLN A 221 9.76 10.15 -10.36
C GLN A 221 11.04 9.65 -9.69
N LYS A 222 11.99 10.54 -9.41
CA LYS A 222 13.17 10.20 -8.58
C LYS A 222 12.76 9.70 -7.21
N ALA A 223 11.76 10.33 -6.58
CA ALA A 223 11.26 9.90 -5.28
C ALA A 223 10.77 8.44 -5.31
N ILE A 224 9.96 8.10 -6.31
CA ILE A 224 9.44 6.73 -6.50
C ILE A 224 10.59 5.75 -6.75
N LEU A 225 11.49 6.05 -7.70
CA LEU A 225 12.61 5.15 -8.03
C LEU A 225 13.56 4.95 -6.84
N LYS A 226 13.84 5.99 -6.04
CA LYS A 226 14.66 5.87 -4.82
C LYS A 226 13.97 5.01 -3.77
N GLY A 227 12.66 5.20 -3.57
CA GLY A 227 11.88 4.34 -2.68
C GLY A 227 11.92 2.88 -3.11
N LEU A 228 11.68 2.61 -4.39
CA LEU A 228 11.78 1.26 -4.97
C LEU A 228 13.21 0.70 -4.89
N ALA A 229 14.23 1.54 -5.03
CA ALA A 229 15.62 1.12 -4.96
C ALA A 229 16.09 0.79 -3.53
N VAL A 230 15.56 1.45 -2.51
CA VAL A 230 15.99 1.27 -1.11
C VAL A 230 15.06 0.35 -0.34
N HIS A 231 13.75 0.50 -0.50
CA HIS A 231 12.74 -0.18 0.31
C HIS A 231 11.89 -1.17 -0.50
N GLY A 232 11.81 -0.99 -1.83
CA GLY A 232 11.01 -1.82 -2.73
C GLY A 232 9.51 -1.59 -2.62
N ALA A 233 8.77 -2.46 -3.31
CA ALA A 233 7.31 -2.51 -3.26
C ALA A 233 6.86 -3.93 -2.88
N LEU A 234 6.05 -4.03 -1.83
CA LEU A 234 5.48 -5.29 -1.35
C LEU A 234 4.20 -5.60 -2.12
N VAL A 235 4.16 -6.77 -2.74
CA VAL A 235 2.99 -7.26 -3.45
C VAL A 235 1.95 -7.71 -2.43
N GLY A 236 0.85 -6.98 -2.35
CA GLY A 236 -0.18 -7.21 -1.34
C GLY A 236 -1.55 -7.57 -1.87
N TYR A 237 -1.84 -7.26 -3.13
CA TYR A 237 -3.16 -7.49 -3.68
C TYR A 237 -3.15 -7.61 -5.21
N ASN A 238 -4.23 -8.16 -5.75
CA ASN A 238 -4.54 -8.10 -7.16
C ASN A 238 -5.83 -7.28 -7.38
N GLY A 239 -6.04 -6.74 -8.55
CA GLY A 239 -7.30 -6.03 -8.81
C GLY A 239 -7.23 -4.99 -9.92
N PHE A 240 -6.05 -4.71 -10.46
CA PHE A 240 -5.90 -3.80 -11.58
C PHE A 240 -5.66 -4.57 -12.88
N ARG A 241 -6.02 -3.95 -14.02
CA ARG A 241 -5.73 -4.54 -15.34
C ARG A 241 -4.23 -4.74 -15.57
N ASN A 242 -3.39 -3.90 -14.94
CA ASN A 242 -1.93 -3.93 -14.96
C ASN A 242 -1.43 -3.90 -13.51
N TRP A 243 -0.16 -3.60 -13.27
CA TRP A 243 0.34 -3.37 -11.93
C TRP A 243 0.38 -1.87 -11.60
N THR A 244 0.35 -1.55 -10.31
CA THR A 244 0.45 -0.18 -9.80
C THR A 244 0.98 -0.16 -8.37
N LEU A 245 1.45 1.00 -7.93
CA LEU A 245 1.78 1.27 -6.52
C LEU A 245 0.57 1.86 -5.79
N THR A 246 0.56 1.78 -4.48
CA THR A 246 -0.47 2.42 -3.66
C THR A 246 -0.13 3.88 -3.39
N TYR A 247 -1.16 4.72 -3.35
CA TYR A 247 -1.05 6.16 -3.10
C TYR A 247 -2.03 6.59 -2.02
N GLU A 248 -1.64 7.59 -1.25
CA GLU A 248 -2.54 8.28 -0.33
C GLU A 248 -3.65 8.98 -1.12
N ALA A 249 -4.86 8.94 -0.63
CA ALA A 249 -5.99 9.63 -1.25
C ALA A 249 -6.09 11.07 -0.71
N PRO A 250 -6.56 12.04 -1.51
CA PRO A 250 -6.63 13.43 -1.08
C PRO A 250 -7.74 13.73 -0.06
N GLN A 251 -8.64 12.79 0.22
CA GLN A 251 -9.82 13.00 1.08
C GLN A 251 -9.44 13.36 2.53
N ASP A 252 -8.30 12.94 3.03
CA ASP A 252 -7.78 13.34 4.35
C ASP A 252 -7.57 14.86 4.49
N ARG A 253 -7.52 15.57 3.38
CA ARG A 253 -7.43 17.05 3.30
C ARG A 253 -8.70 17.65 2.74
N THR A 254 -9.18 17.16 1.60
CA THR A 254 -10.30 17.77 0.88
C THR A 254 -11.63 17.65 1.61
N ALA A 255 -11.85 16.58 2.39
CA ALA A 255 -13.00 16.44 3.27
C ALA A 255 -13.13 17.57 4.31
N PHE A 256 -12.00 18.19 4.67
CA PHE A 256 -11.96 19.31 5.61
C PHE A 256 -11.82 20.68 4.91
N GLY A 257 -12.12 20.76 3.61
CA GLY A 257 -12.05 22.00 2.83
C GLY A 257 -10.62 22.48 2.55
N ARG A 258 -9.61 21.64 2.77
CA ARG A 258 -8.21 21.95 2.44
C ARG A 258 -7.94 21.62 0.97
N PRO A 259 -6.94 22.26 0.33
CA PRO A 259 -6.52 21.91 -1.02
C PRO A 259 -6.10 20.44 -1.14
N ASP A 260 -6.28 19.87 -2.34
CA ASP A 260 -5.68 18.58 -2.67
C ASP A 260 -4.17 18.64 -2.43
N PRO A 261 -3.60 17.75 -1.60
CA PRO A 261 -2.19 17.82 -1.21
C PRO A 261 -1.23 17.60 -2.39
N TYR A 262 -1.65 16.90 -3.43
CA TYR A 262 -0.85 16.75 -4.65
C TYR A 262 -0.75 18.08 -5.43
N VAL A 263 -1.87 18.78 -5.54
CA VAL A 263 -1.90 20.10 -6.16
C VAL A 263 -1.10 21.12 -5.34
N ALA A 264 -1.28 21.10 -4.02
CA ALA A 264 -0.54 21.99 -3.10
C ALA A 264 0.97 21.75 -3.13
N ALA A 265 1.39 20.50 -3.39
CA ALA A 265 2.80 20.12 -3.55
C ALA A 265 3.35 20.38 -4.97
N GLY A 266 2.55 20.97 -5.89
CA GLY A 266 2.95 21.22 -7.27
C GLY A 266 3.15 19.96 -8.12
N LEU A 267 2.54 18.85 -7.73
CA LEU A 267 2.65 17.59 -8.45
C LEU A 267 1.69 17.55 -9.64
N PRO A 268 2.02 16.82 -10.71
CA PRO A 268 1.15 16.70 -11.87
C PRO A 268 -0.15 15.93 -11.52
N SER A 269 -1.21 16.19 -12.27
CA SER A 269 -2.48 15.48 -12.13
C SER A 269 -2.36 13.98 -12.37
N THR A 270 -1.41 13.58 -13.21
CA THR A 270 -1.06 12.19 -13.50
C THR A 270 0.37 11.91 -13.03
N LEU A 271 0.53 10.89 -12.19
CA LEU A 271 1.83 10.39 -11.77
C LEU A 271 2.17 9.17 -12.61
N SER A 272 3.15 9.28 -13.48
CA SER A 272 3.58 8.17 -14.35
C SER A 272 4.77 7.45 -13.74
N ILE A 273 4.58 6.16 -13.46
CA ILE A 273 5.66 5.23 -13.08
C ILE A 273 6.33 4.70 -14.35
N ALA A 274 5.57 4.50 -15.43
CA ALA A 274 6.09 4.01 -16.68
C ALA A 274 7.20 4.91 -17.21
N ASP A 275 6.97 6.24 -17.26
CA ASP A 275 7.96 7.21 -17.71
C ASP A 275 9.23 7.18 -16.85
N ALA A 276 9.09 6.98 -15.55
CA ALA A 276 10.23 6.88 -14.65
C ALA A 276 11.09 5.64 -14.95
N LEU A 277 10.45 4.52 -15.21
CA LEU A 277 11.14 3.26 -15.53
C LEU A 277 11.69 3.24 -16.95
N ASP A 278 11.04 3.92 -17.90
CA ASP A 278 11.54 4.07 -19.27
C ASP A 278 12.86 4.85 -19.29
N ALA A 279 13.02 5.84 -18.43
CA ALA A 279 14.26 6.59 -18.28
C ALA A 279 15.48 5.74 -17.86
N VAL A 280 15.25 4.54 -17.31
CA VAL A 280 16.32 3.60 -16.90
C VAL A 280 16.49 2.41 -17.85
N GLY A 281 16.04 2.53 -19.09
CA GLY A 281 16.21 1.53 -20.14
C GLY A 281 15.03 0.58 -20.31
N GLY A 282 13.87 1.03 -19.93
CA GLY A 282 12.61 0.28 -19.96
C GLY A 282 12.20 -0.27 -18.60
N TRP A 283 10.91 -0.20 -18.36
CA TRP A 283 10.32 -0.51 -17.05
C TRP A 283 10.49 -1.95 -16.57
N GLY A 284 11.01 -2.86 -17.37
CA GLY A 284 11.39 -4.20 -16.91
C GLY A 284 12.89 -4.41 -16.72
N ALA A 285 13.75 -3.53 -17.27
CA ALA A 285 15.19 -3.76 -17.35
C ALA A 285 15.89 -3.77 -15.99
N LYS A 286 15.41 -2.96 -15.05
CA LYS A 286 16.00 -2.80 -13.70
C LYS A 286 15.16 -3.39 -12.58
N LEU A 287 13.98 -3.94 -12.89
CA LEU A 287 13.15 -4.58 -11.87
C LEU A 287 13.70 -5.95 -11.48
N LYS A 288 13.71 -6.21 -10.19
CA LYS A 288 14.09 -7.48 -9.57
C LYS A 288 13.06 -7.86 -8.50
N VAL A 289 13.02 -9.14 -8.18
CA VAL A 289 12.24 -9.68 -7.05
C VAL A 289 13.20 -10.15 -5.97
N LEU A 290 12.95 -9.76 -4.74
CA LEU A 290 13.70 -10.22 -3.58
C LEU A 290 13.26 -11.64 -3.21
N ALA A 291 14.19 -12.47 -2.76
CA ALA A 291 13.86 -13.75 -2.16
C ALA A 291 12.96 -13.54 -0.93
N PRO A 292 11.98 -14.44 -0.69
CA PRO A 292 11.07 -14.29 0.42
C PRO A 292 11.78 -14.11 1.75
N PHE A 293 11.26 -13.21 2.58
CA PHE A 293 11.76 -13.06 3.95
C PHE A 293 11.65 -14.40 4.67
N ARG A 294 12.79 -14.94 5.12
CA ARG A 294 12.73 -16.04 6.09
C ARG A 294 12.38 -15.41 7.43
N ARG A 295 11.18 -15.69 7.96
CA ARG A 295 10.91 -15.36 9.37
C ARG A 295 12.01 -16.02 10.20
N PRO A 296 12.66 -15.31 11.13
CA PRO A 296 13.30 -16.00 12.24
C PRO A 296 12.19 -16.81 12.92
N ILE A 297 12.40 -18.11 12.98
CA ILE A 297 11.56 -19.09 13.67
C ILE A 297 11.65 -18.80 15.16
#